data_f62c8b636b9eeedd2fe86d9460cf7e4b
#
_entry.id   f62c8b636b9eeedd2fe86d9460cf7e4b
#
_cell.length_a   1.000
_cell.length_b   1.000
_cell.length_c   1.000
_cell.angle_alpha   90.00
_cell.angle_beta   90.00
_cell.angle_gamma   90.00
#
_symmetry.space_group_name_H-M   'P 1'
#
loop_
_entity.id
_entity.type
_entity.pdbx_description
1 polymer ?
#
loop_
_entity_poly.entity_id
_entity_poly.type
_entity_poly.pdbx_seq_one_letter_code
_entity_poly.pdbx_strand_id
1 'polypeptide(L)'
;TKPPIPILWLDTWCILEMAAALNSEDVPRKENVERILDKIISLTKNKRLICPEGDQDIEISVSNNLKIVERSREIQAQMSLGISLNIYVAVEHLQIQRMMKAVIEKRSEVEFLCKDIFADDPIRTIDRNDKFIVSVHIPQSQEQIDEQISVHKSIAQDWESLRQDARKNRKRYEETLAHEFKGAAEAITHVMTNIAAKTIHKLPISEKEY
;
A
#
# COMPACT_ATOMS: atom_id res chain seq x y z
N THR A 1 -1.60 -16.62 9.74
CA THR A 1 -1.66 -17.81 8.84
C THR A 1 -1.16 -17.43 7.46
N LYS A 2 -0.34 -18.30 6.86
CA LYS A 2 0.18 -18.08 5.50
C LYS A 2 -1.00 -18.11 4.50
N PRO A 3 -1.07 -17.17 3.54
CA PRO A 3 -2.12 -17.18 2.55
C PRO A 3 -2.08 -18.48 1.73
N PRO A 4 -3.22 -19.02 1.35
CA PRO A 4 -3.29 -20.28 0.58
C PRO A 4 -2.76 -20.08 -0.86
N ILE A 5 -2.79 -18.86 -1.37
CA ILE A 5 -2.27 -18.49 -2.69
C ILE A 5 -1.19 -17.44 -2.47
N PRO A 6 -0.04 -17.51 -3.17
CA PRO A 6 0.99 -16.50 -3.12
C PRO A 6 0.45 -15.12 -3.50
N ILE A 7 0.91 -14.08 -2.81
CA ILE A 7 0.61 -12.69 -3.13
C ILE A 7 1.86 -12.06 -3.70
N LEU A 8 1.73 -11.43 -4.86
CA LEU A 8 2.74 -10.61 -5.49
C LEU A 8 2.29 -9.16 -5.39
N TRP A 9 2.98 -8.38 -4.59
CA TRP A 9 2.79 -6.94 -4.57
C TRP A 9 3.93 -6.29 -5.37
N LEU A 10 3.57 -5.44 -6.31
CA LEU A 10 4.53 -4.71 -7.13
C LEU A 10 4.65 -3.29 -6.60
N ASP A 11 5.89 -2.85 -6.43
CA ASP A 11 6.19 -1.46 -6.12
C ASP A 11 5.74 -0.56 -7.28
N THR A 12 5.33 0.65 -6.96
CA THR A 12 4.94 1.70 -7.92
C THR A 12 6.00 1.89 -9.00
N TRP A 13 7.29 1.88 -8.62
CA TRP A 13 8.38 1.98 -9.57
C TRP A 13 8.36 0.87 -10.60
N CYS A 14 8.08 -0.38 -10.21
CA CYS A 14 7.98 -1.50 -11.15
C CYS A 14 6.86 -1.28 -12.17
N ILE A 15 5.72 -0.79 -11.72
CA ILE A 15 4.55 -0.54 -12.58
C ILE A 15 4.85 0.60 -13.56
N LEU A 16 5.47 1.68 -13.09
CA LEU A 16 5.87 2.82 -13.94
C LEU A 16 6.92 2.39 -14.99
N GLU A 17 7.89 1.57 -14.61
CA GLU A 17 8.88 1.01 -15.54
C GLU A 17 8.25 0.09 -16.57
N MET A 18 7.28 -0.74 -16.18
CA MET A 18 6.51 -1.56 -17.11
C MET A 18 5.73 -0.69 -18.10
N ALA A 19 5.06 0.34 -17.62
CA ALA A 19 4.33 1.28 -18.47
C ALA A 19 5.24 2.04 -19.43
N ALA A 20 6.41 2.47 -18.97
CA ALA A 20 7.42 3.13 -19.81
C ALA A 20 7.95 2.17 -20.91
N ALA A 21 8.24 0.93 -20.55
CA ALA A 21 8.72 -0.07 -21.51
C ALA A 21 7.67 -0.37 -22.59
N LEU A 22 6.39 -0.51 -22.20
CA LEU A 22 5.30 -0.78 -23.16
C LEU A 22 5.02 0.41 -24.09
N ASN A 23 5.34 1.63 -23.66
CA ASN A 23 5.21 2.83 -24.49
C ASN A 23 6.48 3.16 -25.28
N SER A 24 7.56 2.41 -25.11
CA SER A 24 8.83 2.64 -25.81
C SER A 24 8.85 1.97 -27.18
N GLU A 25 9.80 2.39 -28.03
CA GLU A 25 10.12 1.73 -29.29
C GLU A 25 11.20 0.65 -29.12
N ASP A 26 11.71 0.44 -27.91
CA ASP A 26 12.65 -0.60 -27.56
C ASP A 26 11.94 -1.96 -27.50
N VAL A 27 11.90 -2.63 -28.65
CA VAL A 27 11.18 -3.89 -28.85
C VAL A 27 11.61 -4.99 -27.87
N PRO A 28 12.90 -5.26 -27.63
CA PRO A 28 13.31 -6.31 -26.70
C PRO A 28 12.83 -6.07 -25.27
N ARG A 29 12.88 -4.83 -24.82
CA ARG A 29 12.38 -4.45 -23.47
C ARG A 29 10.87 -4.61 -23.39
N LYS A 30 10.16 -4.17 -24.44
CA LYS A 30 8.72 -4.28 -24.54
C LYS A 30 8.26 -5.74 -24.52
N GLU A 31 8.85 -6.60 -25.34
CA GLU A 31 8.53 -8.03 -25.38
C GLU A 31 8.77 -8.73 -24.05
N ASN A 32 9.83 -8.38 -23.33
CA ASN A 32 10.09 -8.92 -22.01
C ASN A 32 9.01 -8.52 -21.01
N VAL A 33 8.58 -7.25 -21.01
CA VAL A 33 7.52 -6.75 -20.12
C VAL A 33 6.18 -7.41 -20.48
N GLU A 34 5.82 -7.50 -21.75
CA GLU A 34 4.61 -8.18 -22.22
C GLU A 34 4.57 -9.62 -21.71
N ARG A 35 5.68 -10.37 -21.85
CA ARG A 35 5.79 -11.75 -21.38
C ARG A 35 5.62 -11.87 -19.86
N ILE A 36 6.16 -10.92 -19.08
CA ILE A 36 5.99 -10.90 -17.63
C ILE A 36 4.54 -10.61 -17.26
N LEU A 37 3.94 -9.61 -17.90
CA LEU A 37 2.55 -9.21 -17.67
C LEU A 37 1.59 -10.35 -17.99
N ASP A 38 1.73 -10.97 -19.15
CA ASP A 38 0.93 -12.15 -19.56
C ASP A 38 1.06 -13.30 -18.55
N LYS A 39 2.27 -13.51 -18.04
CA LYS A 39 2.51 -14.53 -17.03
C LYS A 39 1.78 -14.24 -15.73
N ILE A 40 1.84 -12.99 -15.25
CA ILE A 40 1.13 -12.57 -14.03
C ILE A 40 -0.37 -12.74 -14.24
N ILE A 41 -0.92 -12.19 -15.33
CA ILE A 41 -2.35 -12.29 -15.65
C ILE A 41 -2.79 -13.75 -15.74
N SER A 42 -2.03 -14.60 -16.41
CA SER A 42 -2.32 -16.02 -16.52
C SER A 42 -2.34 -16.71 -15.16
N LEU A 43 -1.36 -16.43 -14.29
CA LEU A 43 -1.31 -17.01 -12.95
C LEU A 43 -2.46 -16.52 -12.07
N THR A 44 -2.85 -15.25 -12.17
CA THR A 44 -3.97 -14.68 -11.41
C THR A 44 -5.29 -15.30 -11.87
N LYS A 45 -5.55 -15.36 -13.17
CA LYS A 45 -6.74 -16.01 -13.74
C LYS A 45 -6.87 -17.48 -13.33
N ASN A 46 -5.76 -18.17 -13.18
CA ASN A 46 -5.73 -19.58 -12.76
C ASN A 46 -5.67 -19.74 -11.22
N LYS A 47 -5.92 -18.70 -10.44
CA LYS A 47 -5.92 -18.69 -8.97
C LYS A 47 -4.61 -19.21 -8.35
N ARG A 48 -3.50 -19.05 -9.04
CA ARG A 48 -2.16 -19.46 -8.59
C ARG A 48 -1.35 -18.30 -8.04
N LEU A 49 -1.84 -17.08 -8.21
CA LEU A 49 -1.23 -15.84 -7.76
C LEU A 49 -2.34 -14.83 -7.48
N ILE A 50 -2.14 -14.00 -6.48
CA ILE A 50 -2.92 -12.79 -6.23
C ILE A 50 -1.96 -11.62 -6.46
N CYS A 51 -2.32 -10.70 -7.37
CA CYS A 51 -1.55 -9.49 -7.62
C CYS A 51 -2.49 -8.29 -7.40
N PRO A 52 -2.67 -7.85 -6.14
CA PRO A 52 -3.65 -6.82 -5.83
C PRO A 52 -3.16 -5.44 -6.24
N GLU A 53 -4.09 -4.55 -6.55
CA GLU A 53 -3.85 -3.12 -6.53
C GLU A 53 -3.97 -2.57 -5.10
N GLY A 54 -3.37 -1.41 -4.85
CA GLY A 54 -3.37 -0.77 -3.55
C GLY A 54 -3.11 0.74 -3.69
N ASP A 55 -2.43 1.33 -2.74
CA ASP A 55 -2.15 2.76 -2.69
C ASP A 55 -1.19 3.26 -3.80
N GLN A 56 -0.67 2.36 -4.65
CA GLN A 56 0.18 2.71 -5.80
C GLN A 56 -0.50 3.71 -6.74
N ASP A 57 -1.84 3.70 -6.86
CA ASP A 57 -2.56 4.64 -7.73
C ASP A 57 -2.35 6.10 -7.30
N ILE A 58 -2.22 6.34 -6.00
CA ILE A 58 -1.92 7.66 -5.45
C ILE A 58 -0.54 8.13 -5.92
N GLU A 59 0.47 7.27 -5.82
CA GLU A 59 1.83 7.58 -6.25
C GLU A 59 1.97 7.70 -7.77
N ILE A 60 1.26 6.85 -8.53
CA ILE A 60 1.22 6.91 -9.99
C ILE A 60 0.62 8.23 -10.46
N SER A 61 -0.43 8.73 -9.78
CA SER A 61 -1.12 9.98 -10.16
C SER A 61 -0.25 11.22 -10.03
N VAL A 62 0.84 11.16 -9.26
CA VAL A 62 1.81 12.26 -9.10
C VAL A 62 2.73 12.42 -10.32
N SER A 63 2.74 11.43 -11.23
CA SER A 63 3.56 11.52 -12.45
C SER A 63 3.03 12.59 -13.41
N ASN A 64 3.94 13.45 -13.90
CA ASN A 64 3.60 14.47 -14.88
C ASN A 64 3.34 13.92 -16.29
N ASN A 65 3.53 12.61 -16.52
CA ASN A 65 3.33 11.97 -17.82
C ASN A 65 2.01 11.21 -17.82
N LEU A 66 0.95 11.85 -18.29
CA LEU A 66 -0.40 11.27 -18.34
C LEU A 66 -0.45 9.94 -19.10
N LYS A 67 0.33 9.77 -20.17
CA LYS A 67 0.37 8.49 -20.91
C LYS A 67 0.94 7.35 -20.06
N ILE A 68 1.93 7.64 -19.23
CA ILE A 68 2.48 6.66 -18.29
C ILE A 68 1.47 6.36 -17.20
N VAL A 69 0.78 7.39 -16.67
CA VAL A 69 -0.28 7.21 -15.66
C VAL A 69 -1.39 6.30 -16.17
N GLU A 70 -1.95 6.60 -17.33
CA GLU A 70 -3.01 5.80 -17.96
C GLU A 70 -2.55 4.35 -18.19
N ARG A 71 -1.36 4.18 -18.75
CA ARG A 71 -0.81 2.85 -19.01
C ARG A 71 -0.53 2.05 -17.73
N SER A 72 -0.07 2.71 -16.68
CA SER A 72 0.15 2.09 -15.38
C SER A 72 -1.15 1.56 -14.78
N ARG A 73 -2.23 2.34 -14.86
CA ARG A 73 -3.56 1.94 -14.40
C ARG A 73 -4.11 0.76 -15.18
N GLU A 74 -3.93 0.75 -16.52
CA GLU A 74 -4.30 -0.39 -17.34
C GLU A 74 -3.56 -1.67 -16.92
N ILE A 75 -2.26 -1.57 -16.66
CA ILE A 75 -1.43 -2.69 -16.21
C ILE A 75 -1.93 -3.20 -14.85
N GLN A 76 -2.16 -2.31 -13.89
CA GLN A 76 -2.70 -2.69 -12.57
C GLN A 76 -4.04 -3.40 -12.69
N ALA A 77 -4.98 -2.83 -13.43
CA ALA A 77 -6.30 -3.43 -13.64
C ALA A 77 -6.24 -4.82 -14.27
N GLN A 78 -5.34 -5.01 -15.25
CA GLN A 78 -5.13 -6.31 -15.89
C GLN A 78 -4.52 -7.35 -14.95
N MET A 79 -3.59 -6.96 -14.07
CA MET A 79 -2.94 -7.87 -13.13
C MET A 79 -3.81 -8.18 -11.93
N SER A 80 -4.51 -7.19 -11.40
CA SER A 80 -5.29 -7.33 -10.18
C SER A 80 -6.59 -8.11 -10.38
N LEU A 81 -7.16 -8.08 -11.59
CA LEU A 81 -8.50 -8.61 -11.89
C LEU A 81 -9.58 -8.10 -10.91
N GLY A 82 -9.43 -6.85 -10.46
CA GLY A 82 -10.33 -6.20 -9.49
C GLY A 82 -10.08 -6.58 -8.03
N ILE A 83 -8.99 -7.27 -7.73
CA ILE A 83 -8.58 -7.49 -6.34
C ILE A 83 -7.83 -6.27 -5.87
N SER A 84 -8.30 -5.65 -4.77
CA SER A 84 -7.65 -4.50 -4.15
C SER A 84 -7.32 -4.74 -2.69
N LEU A 85 -6.28 -4.08 -2.23
CA LEU A 85 -5.95 -3.98 -0.81
C LEU A 85 -6.81 -2.89 -0.17
N ASN A 86 -7.07 -3.03 1.11
CA ASN A 86 -7.55 -1.92 1.92
C ASN A 86 -6.48 -0.82 1.96
N ILE A 87 -6.92 0.42 2.02
CA ILE A 87 -6.00 1.53 2.29
C ILE A 87 -5.26 1.28 3.61
N TYR A 88 -4.00 1.70 3.68
CA TYR A 88 -3.13 1.41 4.83
C TYR A 88 -3.75 1.85 6.16
N VAL A 89 -4.43 3.00 6.20
CA VAL A 89 -5.13 3.52 7.39
C VAL A 89 -6.20 2.56 7.91
N ALA A 90 -6.97 1.94 7.01
CA ALA A 90 -8.00 0.97 7.41
C ALA A 90 -7.37 -0.32 8.00
N VAL A 91 -6.25 -0.76 7.42
CA VAL A 91 -5.50 -1.92 7.92
C VAL A 91 -4.90 -1.62 9.30
N GLU A 92 -4.28 -0.46 9.46
CA GLU A 92 -3.71 -0.01 10.73
C GLU A 92 -4.78 0.07 11.83
N HIS A 93 -5.93 0.66 11.53
CA HIS A 93 -7.08 0.72 12.44
C HIS A 93 -7.51 -0.66 12.92
N LEU A 94 -7.68 -1.58 11.98
CA LEU A 94 -8.06 -2.95 12.31
C LEU A 94 -7.02 -3.63 13.20
N GLN A 95 -5.74 -3.39 12.94
CA GLN A 95 -4.65 -3.90 13.76
C GLN A 95 -4.71 -3.35 15.18
N ILE A 96 -4.87 -2.04 15.32
CA ILE A 96 -4.99 -1.36 16.61
C ILE A 96 -6.20 -1.90 17.39
N GLN A 97 -7.37 -2.00 16.75
CA GLN A 97 -8.57 -2.54 17.39
C GLN A 97 -8.38 -3.98 17.89
N ARG A 98 -7.74 -4.84 17.12
CA ARG A 98 -7.44 -6.21 17.52
C ARG A 98 -6.45 -6.28 18.67
N MET A 99 -5.42 -5.43 18.65
CA MET A 99 -4.48 -5.31 19.75
C MET A 99 -5.18 -4.86 21.04
N MET A 100 -6.00 -3.81 20.97
CA MET A 100 -6.78 -3.34 22.11
C MET A 100 -7.71 -4.44 22.66
N LYS A 101 -8.40 -5.13 21.79
CA LYS A 101 -9.26 -6.25 22.18
C LYS A 101 -8.47 -7.36 22.87
N ALA A 102 -7.31 -7.74 22.35
CA ALA A 102 -6.45 -8.75 22.97
C ALA A 102 -5.99 -8.31 24.38
N VAL A 103 -5.65 -7.04 24.58
CA VAL A 103 -5.29 -6.50 25.89
C VAL A 103 -6.46 -6.57 26.87
N ILE A 104 -7.65 -6.15 26.44
CA ILE A 104 -8.88 -6.21 27.26
C ILE A 104 -9.20 -7.65 27.67
N GLU A 105 -9.09 -8.58 26.73
CA GLU A 105 -9.34 -10.00 26.93
C GLU A 105 -8.18 -10.75 27.59
N LYS A 106 -7.09 -10.04 27.95
CA LYS A 106 -5.86 -10.60 28.54
C LYS A 106 -5.26 -11.73 27.72
N ARG A 107 -5.34 -11.64 26.39
CA ARG A 107 -4.69 -12.57 25.49
C ARG A 107 -3.24 -12.17 25.28
N SER A 108 -2.36 -13.16 25.22
CA SER A 108 -0.93 -12.96 24.96
C SER A 108 -0.62 -12.81 23.45
N GLU A 109 -1.59 -13.15 22.61
CA GLU A 109 -1.42 -13.19 21.16
C GLU A 109 -2.54 -12.42 20.46
N VAL A 110 -2.19 -11.78 19.35
CA VAL A 110 -3.12 -11.07 18.46
C VAL A 110 -3.14 -11.82 17.13
N GLU A 111 -4.30 -12.25 16.70
CA GLU A 111 -4.46 -12.90 15.40
C GLU A 111 -4.75 -11.85 14.33
N PHE A 112 -3.87 -11.78 13.33
CA PHE A 112 -4.08 -11.03 12.09
C PHE A 112 -4.39 -12.00 10.95
N LEU A 113 -5.53 -11.82 10.32
CA LEU A 113 -5.93 -12.67 9.20
C LEU A 113 -5.49 -12.02 7.89
N CYS A 114 -4.90 -12.81 7.00
CA CYS A 114 -4.46 -12.33 5.71
C CYS A 114 -5.59 -11.65 4.91
N LYS A 115 -6.82 -12.16 5.02
CA LYS A 115 -8.00 -11.57 4.37
C LYS A 115 -8.31 -10.14 4.82
N ASP A 116 -7.82 -9.72 5.99
CA ASP A 116 -8.13 -8.39 6.54
C ASP A 116 -7.39 -7.26 5.81
N ILE A 117 -6.38 -7.61 5.02
CA ILE A 117 -5.67 -6.63 4.20
C ILE A 117 -6.36 -6.37 2.85
N PHE A 118 -7.33 -7.20 2.46
CA PHE A 118 -8.06 -7.03 1.21
C PHE A 118 -9.36 -6.26 1.43
N ALA A 119 -9.74 -5.45 0.44
CA ALA A 119 -11.01 -4.74 0.44
C ALA A 119 -12.21 -5.71 0.34
N ASP A 120 -12.04 -6.77 -0.46
CA ASP A 120 -12.99 -7.87 -0.62
C ASP A 120 -12.27 -9.22 -0.50
N ASP A 121 -13.05 -10.31 -0.41
CA ASP A 121 -12.49 -11.65 -0.47
C ASP A 121 -11.86 -11.90 -1.86
N PRO A 122 -10.53 -12.05 -1.96
CA PRO A 122 -9.85 -12.15 -3.25
C PRO A 122 -10.25 -13.39 -4.04
N ILE A 123 -10.56 -14.50 -3.37
CA ILE A 123 -10.98 -15.73 -4.04
C ILE A 123 -12.38 -15.57 -4.65
N ARG A 124 -13.29 -14.96 -3.89
CA ARG A 124 -14.63 -14.65 -4.37
C ARG A 124 -14.59 -13.66 -5.55
N THR A 125 -13.68 -12.70 -5.50
CA THR A 125 -13.51 -11.72 -6.59
C THR A 125 -13.06 -12.39 -7.89
N ILE A 126 -12.10 -13.32 -7.82
CA ILE A 126 -11.65 -14.08 -9.01
C ILE A 126 -12.76 -15.02 -9.53
N ASP A 127 -13.62 -15.52 -8.64
CA ASP A 127 -14.70 -16.44 -9.00
C ASP A 127 -15.93 -15.76 -9.63
N ARG A 128 -16.01 -14.44 -9.52
CA ARG A 128 -17.08 -13.70 -10.19
C ARG A 128 -16.98 -13.90 -11.69
N ASN A 129 -18.08 -14.37 -12.27
CA ASN A 129 -18.25 -14.44 -13.74
C ASN A 129 -18.61 -13.08 -14.34
N ASP A 130 -18.39 -12.00 -13.60
CA ASP A 130 -18.69 -10.66 -14.04
C ASP A 130 -17.75 -10.29 -15.19
N LYS A 131 -18.33 -10.01 -16.32
CA LYS A 131 -17.62 -9.72 -17.57
C LYS A 131 -17.03 -8.32 -17.61
N PHE A 132 -17.28 -7.49 -16.60
CA PHE A 132 -16.85 -6.11 -16.56
C PHE A 132 -16.24 -5.77 -15.22
N ILE A 133 -14.96 -5.38 -15.24
CA ILE A 133 -14.30 -4.66 -14.14
C ILE A 133 -14.37 -3.19 -14.52
N VAL A 134 -15.12 -2.41 -13.73
CA VAL A 134 -15.17 -0.96 -13.91
C VAL A 134 -14.22 -0.36 -12.89
N SER A 135 -13.09 0.14 -13.36
CA SER A 135 -12.20 0.97 -12.55
C SER A 135 -12.63 2.42 -12.68
N VAL A 136 -13.07 3.01 -11.59
CA VAL A 136 -13.45 4.42 -11.55
C VAL A 136 -12.30 5.20 -10.92
N HIS A 137 -11.61 5.96 -11.74
CA HIS A 137 -10.60 6.90 -11.25
C HIS A 137 -11.24 8.27 -11.09
N ILE A 138 -11.20 8.79 -9.88
CA ILE A 138 -11.60 10.16 -9.60
C ILE A 138 -10.39 11.03 -9.92
N PRO A 139 -10.46 11.92 -10.92
CA PRO A 139 -9.36 12.81 -11.24
C PRO A 139 -9.08 13.71 -10.04
N GLN A 140 -7.83 13.74 -9.62
CA GLN A 140 -7.39 14.65 -8.58
C GLN A 140 -7.32 16.07 -9.14
N SER A 141 -7.62 17.07 -8.30
CA SER A 141 -7.36 18.46 -8.66
C SER A 141 -5.87 18.74 -8.71
N GLN A 142 -5.45 19.74 -9.49
CA GLN A 142 -4.03 20.14 -9.54
C GLN A 142 -3.51 20.50 -8.15
N GLU A 143 -4.31 21.12 -7.32
CA GLU A 143 -3.97 21.45 -5.92
C GLU A 143 -3.65 20.20 -5.08
N GLN A 144 -4.46 19.16 -5.21
CA GLN A 144 -4.21 17.87 -4.53
C GLN A 144 -2.93 17.19 -5.01
N ILE A 145 -2.66 17.27 -6.32
CA ILE A 145 -1.42 16.74 -6.91
C ILE A 145 -0.21 17.52 -6.39
N ASP A 146 -0.28 18.85 -6.37
CA ASP A 146 0.80 19.70 -5.90
C ASP A 146 1.07 19.52 -4.40
N GLU A 147 0.03 19.33 -3.60
CA GLU A 147 0.15 18.98 -2.18
C GLU A 147 0.85 17.65 -2.00
N GLN A 148 0.45 16.62 -2.72
CA GLN A 148 1.11 15.30 -2.68
C GLN A 148 2.58 15.37 -3.09
N ILE A 149 2.89 16.09 -4.18
CA ILE A 149 4.28 16.31 -4.61
C ILE A 149 5.08 16.99 -3.50
N SER A 150 4.50 17.98 -2.82
CA SER A 150 5.16 18.69 -1.71
C SER A 150 5.44 17.75 -0.54
N VAL A 151 4.46 16.92 -0.15
CA VAL A 151 4.62 15.93 0.91
C VAL A 151 5.71 14.91 0.56
N HIS A 152 5.69 14.37 -0.66
CA HIS A 152 6.72 13.41 -1.10
C HIS A 152 8.13 14.02 -1.10
N LYS A 153 8.27 15.28 -1.52
CA LYS A 153 9.56 16.00 -1.46
C LYS A 153 10.04 16.18 -0.03
N SER A 154 9.14 16.55 0.89
CA SER A 154 9.48 16.69 2.30
C SER A 154 9.95 15.37 2.89
N ILE A 155 9.21 14.28 2.67
CA ILE A 155 9.57 12.93 3.11
C ILE A 155 10.93 12.51 2.55
N ALA A 156 11.19 12.75 1.26
CA ALA A 156 12.46 12.42 0.63
C ALA A 156 13.64 13.21 1.24
N GLN A 157 13.42 14.48 1.60
CA GLN A 157 14.42 15.33 2.28
C GLN A 157 14.69 14.81 3.70
N ASP A 158 13.66 14.43 4.43
CA ASP A 158 13.79 13.86 5.77
C ASP A 158 14.57 12.53 5.74
N TRP A 159 14.25 11.65 4.80
CA TRP A 159 15.00 10.40 4.58
C TRP A 159 16.48 10.65 4.23
N GLU A 160 16.76 11.62 3.37
CA GLU A 160 18.15 11.94 3.03
C GLU A 160 18.89 12.54 4.23
N SER A 161 18.24 13.38 5.02
CA SER A 161 18.79 13.90 6.27
C SER A 161 19.13 12.78 7.26
N LEU A 162 18.22 11.80 7.44
CA LEU A 162 18.44 10.62 8.28
C LEU A 162 19.62 9.75 7.78
N ARG A 163 19.72 9.56 6.46
CA ARG A 163 20.84 8.83 5.86
C ARG A 163 22.16 9.54 6.07
N GLN A 164 22.19 10.86 5.93
CA GLN A 164 23.40 11.67 6.17
C GLN A 164 23.81 11.62 7.65
N ASP A 165 22.83 11.73 8.57
CA ASP A 165 23.09 11.60 10.01
C ASP A 165 23.63 10.21 10.36
N ALA A 166 23.03 9.15 9.83
CA ALA A 166 23.50 7.79 10.04
C ALA A 166 24.93 7.57 9.53
N ARG A 167 25.26 8.11 8.34
CA ARG A 167 26.63 8.06 7.77
C ARG A 167 27.62 8.85 8.62
N LYS A 168 27.26 10.08 9.02
CA LYS A 168 28.11 10.95 9.82
C LYS A 168 28.41 10.36 11.19
N ASN A 169 27.40 9.78 11.82
CA ASN A 169 27.52 9.21 13.17
C ASN A 169 27.91 7.72 13.16
N ARG A 170 28.16 7.13 11.99
CA ARG A 170 28.53 5.71 11.83
C ARG A 170 27.57 4.77 12.57
N LYS A 171 26.26 5.14 12.60
CA LYS A 171 25.24 4.32 13.24
C LYS A 171 25.13 2.95 12.55
N ARG A 172 25.06 1.90 13.35
CA ARG A 172 24.80 0.56 12.83
C ARG A 172 23.34 0.42 12.46
N TYR A 173 23.05 -0.50 11.54
CA TYR A 173 21.68 -0.80 11.11
C TYR A 173 20.79 -1.11 12.31
N GLU A 174 21.27 -1.94 13.26
CA GLU A 174 20.53 -2.32 14.46
C GLU A 174 20.19 -1.13 15.36
N GLU A 175 21.07 -0.14 15.45
CA GLU A 175 20.85 1.08 16.25
C GLU A 175 19.79 1.96 15.59
N THR A 176 19.81 2.07 14.26
CA THR A 176 18.81 2.80 13.50
C THR A 176 17.44 2.12 13.64
N LEU A 177 17.40 0.80 13.46
CA LEU A 177 16.19 0.00 13.61
C LEU A 177 15.61 0.10 15.03
N ALA A 178 16.46 0.01 16.06
CA ALA A 178 16.01 0.17 17.44
C ALA A 178 15.43 1.57 17.71
N HIS A 179 16.00 2.60 17.09
CA HIS A 179 15.48 3.99 17.19
C HIS A 179 14.11 4.13 16.50
N GLU A 180 13.94 3.54 15.33
CA GLU A 180 12.67 3.52 14.60
C GLU A 180 11.59 2.78 15.39
N PHE A 181 11.89 1.59 15.94
CA PHE A 181 10.96 0.87 16.79
C PHE A 181 10.56 1.64 18.04
N LYS A 182 11.51 2.35 18.66
CA LYS A 182 11.21 3.19 19.80
C LYS A 182 10.27 4.34 19.42
N GLY A 183 10.55 5.03 18.33
CA GLY A 183 9.68 6.11 17.81
C GLY A 183 8.28 5.63 17.48
N ALA A 184 8.16 4.48 16.80
CA ALA A 184 6.87 3.87 16.50
C ALA A 184 6.10 3.49 17.79
N ALA A 185 6.77 2.89 18.78
CA ALA A 185 6.14 2.55 20.06
C ALA A 185 5.67 3.78 20.83
N GLU A 186 6.43 4.87 20.82
CA GLU A 186 6.04 6.15 21.43
C GLU A 186 4.83 6.76 20.74
N ALA A 187 4.80 6.75 19.39
CA ALA A 187 3.68 7.23 18.60
C ALA A 187 2.39 6.43 18.89
N ILE A 188 2.47 5.09 18.85
CA ILE A 188 1.35 4.21 19.17
C ILE A 188 0.85 4.46 20.59
N THR A 189 1.76 4.57 21.56
CA THR A 189 1.39 4.85 22.96
C THR A 189 0.68 6.18 23.09
N HIS A 190 1.14 7.22 22.39
CA HIS A 190 0.51 8.54 22.38
C HIS A 190 -0.92 8.47 21.82
N VAL A 191 -1.11 7.84 20.66
CA VAL A 191 -2.43 7.65 20.05
C VAL A 191 -3.36 6.87 20.96
N MET A 192 -2.92 5.74 21.51
CA MET A 192 -3.72 4.93 22.44
C MET A 192 -4.11 5.70 23.70
N THR A 193 -3.19 6.48 24.24
CA THR A 193 -3.44 7.31 25.44
C THR A 193 -4.49 8.38 25.14
N ASN A 194 -4.41 9.04 23.98
CA ASN A 194 -5.38 10.05 23.57
C ASN A 194 -6.77 9.45 23.33
N ILE A 195 -6.86 8.31 22.65
CA ILE A 195 -8.13 7.60 22.43
C ILE A 195 -8.73 7.18 23.77
N ALA A 196 -7.94 6.60 24.66
CA ALA A 196 -8.41 6.19 25.99
C ALA A 196 -8.90 7.38 26.81
N ALA A 197 -8.15 8.49 26.84
CA ALA A 197 -8.55 9.70 27.55
C ALA A 197 -9.86 10.26 26.99
N LYS A 198 -10.02 10.35 25.68
CA LYS A 198 -11.27 10.81 25.04
C LYS A 198 -12.44 9.89 25.33
N THR A 199 -12.23 8.58 25.30
CA THR A 199 -13.25 7.58 25.62
C THR A 199 -13.71 7.72 27.09
N ILE A 200 -12.78 7.87 28.04
CA ILE A 200 -13.08 8.05 29.45
C ILE A 200 -13.87 9.34 29.67
N HIS A 201 -13.50 10.41 29.01
CA HIS A 201 -14.17 11.72 29.17
C HIS A 201 -15.38 11.88 28.23
N LYS A 202 -15.80 10.87 27.51
CA LYS A 202 -16.89 10.90 26.51
C LYS A 202 -16.78 12.06 25.51
N LEU A 203 -15.56 12.44 25.17
CA LEU A 203 -15.29 13.47 24.18
C LEU A 203 -15.42 12.89 22.75
N PRO A 204 -15.90 13.69 21.79
CA PRO A 204 -15.96 13.22 20.41
C PRO A 204 -14.54 12.97 19.89
N ILE A 205 -14.34 11.81 19.29
CA ILE A 205 -13.13 11.47 18.56
C ILE A 205 -13.34 12.01 17.15
N SER A 206 -12.47 12.90 16.69
CA SER A 206 -12.61 13.46 15.35
C SER A 206 -12.21 12.43 14.29
N GLU A 207 -12.81 12.48 13.09
CA GLU A 207 -12.45 11.60 11.97
C GLU A 207 -10.97 11.70 11.57
N LYS A 208 -10.28 12.78 11.93
CA LYS A 208 -8.83 12.96 11.71
C LYS A 208 -7.94 12.27 12.76
N GLU A 209 -8.53 11.74 13.80
CA GLU A 209 -7.83 11.01 14.88
C GLU A 209 -8.12 9.50 14.81
N TYR A 210 -8.89 9.12 13.80
CA TYR A 210 -9.07 7.74 13.40
C TYR A 210 -8.05 7.32 12.36
#